data_ea1dd31381f66fd7c9fe205698db6d43
#
_entry.id   ea1dd31381f66fd7c9fe205698db6d43
#
_cell.length_a   1.000
_cell.length_b   1.000
_cell.length_c   1.000
_cell.angle_alpha   90.00
_cell.angle_beta   90.00
_cell.angle_gamma   90.00
#
_symmetry.space_group_name_H-M   'P 1'
#
loop_
_entity.id
_entity.type
_entity.pdbx_description
1 polymer ?
#
loop_
_entity_poly.entity_id
_entity_poly.type
_entity_poly.pdbx_seq_one_letter_code
_entity_poly.pdbx_strand_id
1 'polypeptide(L)'
;MDHNIVRPWRMIDRRKSRKIWVGDVPVGGDAPITVQSMTNTLTTDVTATIEQIRALEVAGADIVRVSCPDEASSAALKEIIPEVTVPIVADIHFHYKRGIEAAENGAACLRLSLIHISEPTRPY
;
A
#
# COMPACT_ATOMS: atom_id res chain seq x y z
N MET A 1 -14.42 -23.74 13.31
CA MET A 1 -15.33 -22.71 12.84
C MET A 1 -14.73 -21.34 13.12
N ASP A 2 -14.49 -20.64 12.05
CA ASP A 2 -13.75 -19.38 12.16
C ASP A 2 -14.69 -18.22 12.37
N HIS A 3 -14.95 -17.95 13.61
CA HIS A 3 -15.70 -16.77 13.99
C HIS A 3 -14.74 -15.70 14.46
N ASN A 4 -14.76 -14.57 13.80
CA ASN A 4 -14.12 -13.40 14.33
C ASN A 4 -15.01 -12.83 15.42
N ILE A 5 -14.66 -13.13 16.65
CA ILE A 5 -15.39 -12.62 17.80
C ILE A 5 -14.81 -11.25 18.14
N VAL A 6 -15.50 -10.21 17.71
CA VAL A 6 -15.09 -8.84 18.00
C VAL A 6 -15.51 -8.46 19.40
N ARG A 7 -16.63 -9.02 19.86
CA ARG A 7 -17.16 -8.77 21.19
C ARG A 7 -17.53 -10.10 21.83
N PRO A 8 -17.18 -10.32 23.11
CA PRO A 8 -17.41 -11.62 23.75
C PRO A 8 -18.87 -12.03 23.82
N TRP A 9 -19.79 -11.07 23.85
CA TRP A 9 -21.21 -11.33 23.95
C TRP A 9 -21.93 -11.40 22.60
N ARG A 10 -21.18 -11.27 21.51
CA ARG A 10 -21.82 -11.20 20.19
C ARG A 10 -20.94 -11.85 19.15
N MET A 11 -21.42 -12.92 18.58
CA MET A 11 -20.78 -13.54 17.42
C MET A 11 -21.21 -12.84 16.14
N ILE A 12 -20.23 -12.53 15.31
CA ILE A 12 -20.48 -11.92 14.02
C ILE A 12 -19.96 -12.86 12.96
N ASP A 13 -20.88 -13.33 12.11
CA ASP A 13 -20.49 -14.11 10.95
C ASP A 13 -20.03 -13.16 9.85
N ARG A 14 -18.77 -13.27 9.51
CA ARG A 14 -18.20 -12.40 8.49
C ARG A 14 -18.25 -13.08 7.13
N ARG A 15 -18.54 -12.26 6.13
CA ARG A 15 -18.48 -12.72 4.75
C ARG A 15 -17.03 -13.15 4.43
N LYS A 16 -16.89 -14.28 3.78
CA LYS A 16 -15.57 -14.70 3.29
C LYS A 16 -15.17 -13.81 2.12
N SER A 17 -14.10 -13.09 2.27
CA SER A 17 -13.52 -12.31 1.20
C SER A 17 -12.46 -13.12 0.47
N ARG A 18 -12.12 -12.67 -0.72
CA ARG A 18 -11.04 -13.30 -1.48
C ARG A 18 -9.71 -12.89 -0.86
N LYS A 19 -8.84 -13.89 -0.68
CA LYS A 19 -7.47 -13.62 -0.22
C LYS A 19 -6.63 -13.13 -1.37
N ILE A 20 -5.98 -12.02 -1.18
CA ILE A 20 -5.03 -11.45 -2.15
C ILE A 20 -3.67 -11.30 -1.51
N TRP A 21 -2.68 -10.99 -2.32
CA TRP A 21 -1.31 -10.83 -1.85
C TRP A 21 -0.80 -9.44 -2.20
N VAL A 22 -0.24 -8.76 -1.20
CA VAL A 22 0.49 -7.51 -1.39
C VAL A 22 1.95 -7.87 -1.18
N GLY A 23 2.67 -8.06 -2.27
CA GLY A 23 3.98 -8.69 -2.19
C GLY A 23 3.85 -10.09 -1.63
N ASP A 24 4.48 -10.36 -0.50
CA ASP A 24 4.39 -11.64 0.21
C ASP A 24 3.45 -11.60 1.42
N VAL A 25 2.69 -10.52 1.57
CA VAL A 25 1.77 -10.34 2.70
C VAL A 25 0.34 -10.68 2.25
N PRO A 26 -0.30 -11.69 2.85
CA PRO A 26 -1.68 -12.03 2.50
C PRO A 26 -2.67 -11.06 3.14
N VAL A 27 -3.70 -10.71 2.40
CA VAL A 27 -4.75 -9.80 2.86
C VAL A 27 -6.10 -10.36 2.47
N GLY A 28 -7.02 -10.37 3.42
CA GLY A 28 -8.36 -10.89 3.20
C GLY A 28 -8.47 -12.39 3.40
N GLY A 29 -9.63 -12.95 3.13
CA GLY A 29 -9.87 -14.38 3.35
C GLY A 29 -9.67 -14.77 4.80
N ASP A 30 -8.81 -15.76 5.01
CA ASP A 30 -8.45 -16.26 6.34
C ASP A 30 -7.13 -15.66 6.85
N ALA A 31 -6.58 -14.68 6.16
CA ALA A 31 -5.32 -14.07 6.57
C ALA A 31 -5.49 -13.27 7.86
N PRO A 32 -4.42 -13.18 8.69
CA PRO A 32 -4.48 -12.32 9.86
C PRO A 32 -4.59 -10.85 9.47
N ILE A 33 -5.01 -10.03 10.40
CA ILE A 33 -5.09 -8.59 10.18
C ILE A 33 -3.68 -8.04 9.98
N THR A 34 -3.50 -7.26 8.93
CA THR A 34 -2.21 -6.62 8.64
C THR A 34 -2.19 -5.20 9.19
N VAL A 35 -1.00 -4.76 9.57
CA VAL A 35 -0.77 -3.39 10.03
C VAL A 35 -0.13 -2.61 8.89
N GLN A 36 -0.83 -1.61 8.41
CA GLN A 36 -0.32 -0.72 7.38
C GLN A 36 -0.01 0.64 7.99
N SER A 37 1.14 1.17 7.67
CA SER A 37 1.51 2.52 8.06
C SER A 37 1.89 3.33 6.83
N MET A 38 2.16 4.60 7.02
CA MET A 38 2.46 5.52 5.93
C MET A 38 3.64 6.40 6.30
N THR A 39 4.51 6.67 5.35
CA THR A 39 5.58 7.64 5.53
C THR A 39 5.02 9.06 5.48
N ASN A 40 5.69 9.96 6.17
CA ASN A 40 5.37 11.39 6.11
C ASN A 40 6.54 12.23 5.58
N THR A 41 7.54 11.57 5.03
CA THR A 41 8.67 12.24 4.37
C THR A 41 8.32 12.56 2.93
N LEU A 42 9.08 13.46 2.34
CA LEU A 42 9.03 13.64 0.89
C LEU A 42 9.63 12.39 0.25
N THR A 43 8.90 11.78 -0.64
CA THR A 43 9.34 10.53 -1.29
C THR A 43 10.62 10.73 -2.10
N THR A 44 10.82 11.92 -2.63
CA THR A 44 12.05 12.28 -3.35
C THR A 44 13.27 12.36 -2.43
N ASP A 45 13.06 12.50 -1.13
CA ASP A 45 14.14 12.35 -0.15
C ASP A 45 14.29 10.86 0.17
N VAL A 46 15.01 10.17 -0.69
CA VAL A 46 15.14 8.70 -0.66
C VAL A 46 15.69 8.21 0.67
N THR A 47 16.75 8.84 1.15
CA THR A 47 17.40 8.42 2.41
C THR A 47 16.45 8.53 3.59
N ALA A 48 15.78 9.67 3.75
CA ALA A 48 14.83 9.88 4.84
C ALA A 48 13.65 8.93 4.75
N THR A 49 13.17 8.67 3.55
CA THR A 49 12.06 7.74 3.33
C THR A 49 12.45 6.31 3.68
N ILE A 50 13.63 5.85 3.25
CA ILE A 50 14.12 4.53 3.60
C ILE A 50 14.27 4.38 5.12
N GLU A 51 14.85 5.36 5.77
CA GLU A 51 15.01 5.34 7.24
C GLU A 51 13.67 5.24 7.94
N GLN A 52 12.68 6.00 7.49
CA GLN A 52 11.37 5.98 8.08
C GLN A 52 10.67 4.63 7.86
N ILE A 53 10.79 4.05 6.67
CA ILE A 53 10.22 2.74 6.38
C ILE A 53 10.85 1.68 7.28
N ARG A 54 12.17 1.71 7.44
CA ARG A 54 12.86 0.76 8.33
C ARG A 54 12.42 0.91 9.78
N ALA A 55 12.19 2.12 10.24
CA ALA A 55 11.66 2.35 11.56
C ALA A 55 10.25 1.78 11.72
N LEU A 56 9.42 1.91 10.70
CA LEU A 56 8.08 1.34 10.70
C LEU A 56 8.11 -0.19 10.68
N GLU A 57 9.05 -0.79 9.95
CA GLU A 57 9.26 -2.23 9.96
C GLU A 57 9.58 -2.74 11.37
N VAL A 58 10.50 -2.06 12.05
CA VAL A 58 10.89 -2.42 13.41
C VAL A 58 9.70 -2.27 14.37
N ALA A 59 8.85 -1.28 14.14
CA ALA A 59 7.66 -1.06 14.96
C ALA A 59 6.55 -2.07 14.69
N GLY A 60 6.67 -2.89 13.65
CA GLY A 60 5.71 -3.96 13.37
C GLY A 60 4.78 -3.73 12.20
N ALA A 61 5.06 -2.77 11.34
CA ALA A 61 4.26 -2.58 10.13
C ALA A 61 4.49 -3.74 9.16
N ASP A 62 3.41 -4.27 8.62
CA ASP A 62 3.46 -5.35 7.62
C ASP A 62 3.54 -4.79 6.21
N ILE A 63 2.97 -3.63 6.00
CA ILE A 63 2.87 -2.96 4.70
C ILE A 63 3.11 -1.47 4.94
N VAL A 64 3.82 -0.81 4.05
CA VAL A 64 4.06 0.63 4.16
C VAL A 64 3.60 1.34 2.89
N ARG A 65 2.83 2.39 3.07
CA ARG A 65 2.34 3.22 1.99
C ARG A 65 3.22 4.46 1.84
N VAL A 66 3.57 4.76 0.62
CA VAL A 66 4.44 5.88 0.27
C VAL A 66 3.74 6.78 -0.74
N SER A 67 3.76 8.07 -0.51
CA SER A 67 3.13 9.03 -1.41
C SER A 67 3.88 9.12 -2.74
N CYS A 68 3.13 9.15 -3.83
CA CYS A 68 3.71 9.22 -5.17
C CYS A 68 2.97 10.28 -6.00
N PRO A 69 3.14 11.58 -5.65
CA PRO A 69 2.36 12.64 -6.27
C PRO A 69 2.89 13.11 -7.61
N ASP A 70 4.13 12.83 -7.94
CA ASP A 70 4.77 13.34 -9.15
C ASP A 70 5.73 12.31 -9.74
N GLU A 71 6.29 12.66 -10.91
CA GLU A 71 7.19 11.78 -11.62
C GLU A 71 8.48 11.50 -10.86
N ALA A 72 9.01 12.51 -10.18
CA ALA A 72 10.23 12.35 -9.39
C ALA A 72 10.00 11.36 -8.25
N SER A 73 8.82 11.39 -7.62
CA SER A 73 8.47 10.44 -6.57
C SER A 73 8.35 9.02 -7.10
N SER A 74 7.74 8.82 -8.25
CA SER A 74 7.64 7.48 -8.83
C SER A 74 9.03 6.95 -9.23
N ALA A 75 9.90 7.81 -9.72
CA ALA A 75 11.28 7.42 -10.01
C ALA A 75 12.05 7.07 -8.72
N ALA A 76 11.80 7.78 -7.64
CA ALA A 76 12.44 7.51 -6.35
C ALA A 76 12.08 6.13 -5.80
N LEU A 77 10.90 5.60 -6.11
CA LEU A 77 10.52 4.25 -5.67
C LEU A 77 11.48 3.19 -6.16
N LYS A 78 12.07 3.38 -7.33
CA LYS A 78 13.05 2.45 -7.88
C LYS A 78 14.27 2.31 -6.98
N GLU A 79 14.63 3.36 -6.26
CA GLU A 79 15.74 3.33 -5.31
C GLU A 79 15.32 2.88 -3.92
N ILE A 80 14.07 3.16 -3.53
CA ILE A 80 13.55 2.85 -2.21
C ILE A 80 13.24 1.36 -2.05
N ILE A 81 12.53 0.80 -3.02
CA ILE A 81 11.98 -0.56 -2.90
C ILE A 81 13.07 -1.63 -2.66
N PRO A 82 14.21 -1.61 -3.35
CA PRO A 82 15.24 -2.64 -3.09
C PRO A 82 15.87 -2.56 -1.71
N GLU A 83 15.75 -1.42 -1.04
CA GLU A 83 16.41 -1.18 0.26
C GLU A 83 15.53 -1.53 1.45
N VAL A 84 14.29 -1.95 1.22
CA VAL A 84 13.35 -2.27 2.29
C VAL A 84 12.79 -3.67 2.10
N THR A 85 12.31 -4.27 3.17
CA THR A 85 11.80 -5.65 3.12
C THR A 85 10.29 -5.73 3.11
N VAL A 86 9.59 -4.70 3.61
CA VAL A 86 8.14 -4.69 3.57
C VAL A 86 7.62 -4.32 2.19
N PRO A 87 6.46 -4.86 1.78
CA PRO A 87 5.82 -4.43 0.54
C PRO A 87 5.47 -2.95 0.58
N ILE A 88 5.66 -2.27 -0.53
CA ILE A 88 5.38 -0.85 -0.66
C ILE A 88 4.11 -0.65 -1.47
N VAL A 89 3.19 0.13 -0.91
CA VAL A 89 1.99 0.60 -1.59
C VAL A 89 2.25 2.03 -2.07
N ALA A 90 2.13 2.25 -3.37
CA ALA A 90 2.25 3.59 -3.93
C ALA A 90 0.90 4.30 -3.87
N ASP A 91 0.87 5.45 -3.24
CA ASP A 91 -0.34 6.26 -3.06
C ASP A 91 -0.41 7.31 -4.16
N ILE A 92 -1.31 7.10 -5.11
CA ILE A 92 -1.43 7.89 -6.33
C ILE A 92 -2.68 8.76 -6.24
N HIS A 93 -2.54 10.06 -6.43
CA HIS A 93 -3.66 10.98 -6.28
C HIS A 93 -4.16 11.62 -7.56
N PHE A 94 -3.29 12.19 -8.37
CA PHE A 94 -3.76 13.10 -9.41
C PHE A 94 -3.50 12.63 -10.83
N HIS A 95 -2.63 11.68 -11.03
CA HIS A 95 -2.20 11.33 -12.37
C HIS A 95 -2.01 9.83 -12.52
N TYR A 96 -2.79 9.21 -13.41
CA TYR A 96 -2.75 7.76 -13.58
C TYR A 96 -1.37 7.25 -14.05
N LYS A 97 -0.62 8.08 -14.76
CA LYS A 97 0.72 7.68 -15.24
C LYS A 97 1.67 7.40 -14.09
N ARG A 98 1.49 8.08 -12.96
CA ARG A 98 2.30 7.80 -11.75
C ARG A 98 2.06 6.40 -11.25
N GLY A 99 0.82 5.91 -11.38
CA GLY A 99 0.49 4.53 -11.02
C GLY A 99 1.22 3.52 -11.90
N ILE A 100 1.23 3.75 -13.20
CA ILE A 100 1.95 2.88 -14.14
C ILE A 100 3.43 2.87 -13.83
N GLU A 101 4.03 4.02 -13.63
CA GLU A 101 5.45 4.15 -13.29
C GLU A 101 5.78 3.44 -11.98
N ALA A 102 4.94 3.62 -10.95
CA ALA A 102 5.15 2.98 -9.67
C ALA A 102 5.11 1.45 -9.79
N ALA A 103 4.18 0.92 -10.56
CA ALA A 103 4.09 -0.50 -10.82
C ALA A 103 5.34 -1.02 -11.55
N GLU A 104 5.81 -0.30 -12.54
CA GLU A 104 7.02 -0.64 -13.27
C GLU A 104 8.26 -0.61 -12.38
N ASN A 105 8.27 0.28 -11.39
CA ASN A 105 9.37 0.41 -10.45
C ASN A 105 9.30 -0.56 -9.27
N GLY A 106 8.30 -1.43 -9.23
CA GLY A 106 8.27 -2.51 -8.28
C GLY A 106 7.30 -2.37 -7.11
N ALA A 107 6.40 -1.39 -7.14
CA ALA A 107 5.40 -1.28 -6.09
C ALA A 107 4.53 -2.54 -6.04
N ALA A 108 4.31 -3.06 -4.84
CA ALA A 108 3.53 -4.28 -4.66
C ALA A 108 2.04 -4.05 -4.80
N CYS A 109 1.58 -2.83 -4.59
CA CYS A 109 0.18 -2.47 -4.65
C CYS A 109 0.06 -0.97 -4.96
N LEU A 110 -1.04 -0.58 -5.57
CA LEU A 110 -1.35 0.82 -5.83
C LEU A 110 -2.61 1.20 -5.07
N ARG A 111 -2.58 2.36 -4.44
CA ARG A 111 -3.76 2.96 -3.87
C ARG A 111 -4.11 4.16 -4.73
N LEU A 112 -5.21 4.09 -5.43
CA LEU A 112 -5.59 5.11 -6.40
C LEU A 112 -6.73 5.95 -5.87
N SER A 113 -6.55 7.28 -5.93
CA SER A 113 -7.66 8.19 -5.77
C SER A 113 -8.31 8.36 -7.14
N LEU A 114 -9.58 8.05 -7.26
CA LEU A 114 -10.26 8.12 -8.54
C LEU A 114 -10.74 9.53 -8.88
N ILE A 115 -10.57 10.45 -7.97
CA ILE A 115 -10.86 11.87 -8.21
C ILE A 115 -9.64 12.50 -8.85
N HIS A 116 -9.80 13.11 -10.00
CA HIS A 116 -8.74 13.82 -10.73
C HIS A 116 -7.60 12.96 -11.25
N ILE A 117 -7.74 11.64 -11.24
CA ILE A 117 -6.68 10.79 -11.76
C ILE A 117 -6.67 10.74 -13.27
N SER A 118 -7.76 10.33 -13.83
CA SER A 118 -7.97 10.28 -15.26
C SER A 118 -9.45 10.13 -15.48
N GLU A 119 -9.98 10.92 -16.35
CA GLU A 119 -11.38 10.79 -16.71
C GLU A 119 -11.52 9.61 -17.64
N PRO A 120 -12.00 8.48 -17.16
CA PRO A 120 -12.23 7.38 -18.09
C PRO A 120 -13.33 7.79 -19.04
N THR A 121 -13.18 7.38 -20.27
CA THR A 121 -14.21 7.56 -21.25
C THR A 121 -15.38 6.67 -20.83
N ARG A 122 -16.37 7.27 -20.26
CA ARG A 122 -17.50 6.52 -19.78
C ARG A 122 -18.75 6.86 -20.52
N PRO A 123 -19.44 5.84 -20.97
CA PRO A 123 -20.76 6.04 -21.54
C PRO A 123 -21.76 6.10 -20.41
N TYR A 124 -21.97 7.22 -19.91
CA TYR A 124 -23.06 7.33 -18.98
C TYR A 124 -23.88 8.55 -19.18
#